data_266eb7e3aafacf1d5c83c1058bd2eee7
#
_entry.id   266eb7e3aafacf1d5c83c1058bd2eee7
#
_cell.length_a   1.000
_cell.length_b   1.000
_cell.length_c   1.000
_cell.angle_alpha   90.00
_cell.angle_beta   90.00
_cell.angle_gamma   90.00
#
_symmetry.space_group_name_H-M   'P 1'
#
loop_
_entity.id
_entity.type
_entity.pdbx_description
1 polymer ?
#
loop_
_entity_poly.entity_id
_entity_poly.type
_entity_poly.pdbx_seq_one_letter_code
_entity_poly.pdbx_strand_id
1 'polypeptide(L)'
;MQFTLSELQNEIKENSDKLLKENIDLLETIQKVDENCRIDKKVWDLVIEQGWLALDVPEEDGGLGFSNTDTAILSEVLGYYMPIIPIFSSGVVFKHILMNSKKEKKDELLPEIISGEKIGTFAVYESDKYEINQDTLNTHLTTTDSGYILSGNKKYVMFGDVSDYIAVLAKHEDGYKFVLVSSDSDQVTITETTSLDQTRPMCELEMSDVVLDSDAVLIELDAG
;
A
#
# COMPACT_ATOMS: atom_id res chain seq x y z
N MET A 1 -15.24 -6.55 -27.97
CA MET A 1 -14.62 -6.77 -26.65
C MET A 1 -13.83 -8.07 -26.77
N GLN A 2 -12.52 -8.03 -26.56
CA GLN A 2 -11.66 -9.22 -26.71
C GLN A 2 -11.55 -9.86 -25.32
N PHE A 3 -11.99 -11.11 -25.18
CA PHE A 3 -11.96 -11.83 -23.89
C PHE A 3 -10.74 -12.74 -23.73
N THR A 4 -9.81 -12.68 -24.69
CA THR A 4 -8.56 -13.44 -24.65
C THR A 4 -7.40 -12.52 -24.30
N LEU A 5 -6.47 -13.03 -23.51
CA LEU A 5 -5.24 -12.31 -23.19
C LEU A 5 -4.44 -12.04 -24.49
N SER A 6 -3.76 -10.90 -24.55
CA SER A 6 -2.79 -10.61 -25.61
C SER A 6 -1.56 -11.54 -25.48
N GLU A 7 -0.72 -11.57 -26.50
CA GLU A 7 0.54 -12.32 -26.46
C GLU A 7 1.42 -11.88 -25.28
N LEU A 8 1.59 -10.56 -25.10
CA LEU A 8 2.32 -9.98 -23.98
C LEU A 8 1.72 -10.37 -22.62
N GLN A 9 0.39 -10.35 -22.49
CA GLN A 9 -0.29 -10.73 -21.24
C GLN A 9 -0.11 -12.22 -20.91
N ASN A 10 -0.10 -13.09 -21.93
CA ASN A 10 0.24 -14.49 -21.74
C ASN A 10 1.70 -14.66 -21.28
N GLU A 11 2.64 -13.91 -21.87
CA GLU A 11 4.05 -13.93 -21.46
C GLU A 11 4.22 -13.48 -20.01
N ILE A 12 3.56 -12.40 -19.58
CA ILE A 12 3.57 -11.95 -18.18
C ILE A 12 3.08 -13.08 -17.27
N LYS A 13 1.93 -13.68 -17.58
CA LYS A 13 1.34 -14.77 -16.80
C LYS A 13 2.26 -15.98 -16.70
N GLU A 14 2.76 -16.47 -17.83
CA GLU A 14 3.59 -17.67 -17.90
C GLU A 14 4.95 -17.47 -17.21
N ASN A 15 5.60 -16.33 -17.45
CA ASN A 15 6.90 -16.03 -16.86
C ASN A 15 6.80 -15.84 -15.34
N SER A 16 5.78 -15.10 -14.87
CA SER A 16 5.57 -14.90 -13.43
C SER A 16 5.18 -16.21 -12.73
N ASP A 17 4.31 -17.04 -13.33
CA ASP A 17 3.96 -18.36 -12.79
C ASP A 17 5.18 -19.25 -12.64
N LYS A 18 5.99 -19.36 -13.69
CA LYS A 18 7.24 -20.16 -13.67
C LYS A 18 8.18 -19.68 -12.56
N LEU A 19 8.41 -18.36 -12.49
CA LEU A 19 9.34 -17.78 -11.53
C LEU A 19 8.86 -18.00 -10.09
N LEU A 20 7.59 -17.77 -9.80
CA LEU A 20 7.03 -17.96 -8.46
C LEU A 20 7.00 -19.44 -8.07
N LYS A 21 6.68 -20.33 -9.00
CA LYS A 21 6.72 -21.79 -8.79
C LYS A 21 8.10 -22.31 -8.42
N GLU A 22 9.16 -21.73 -8.97
CA GLU A 22 10.54 -22.10 -8.67
C GLU A 22 11.03 -21.52 -7.33
N ASN A 23 10.40 -20.47 -6.81
CA ASN A 23 10.87 -19.72 -5.66
C ASN A 23 9.97 -19.80 -4.42
N ILE A 24 8.73 -20.22 -4.53
CA ILE A 24 7.77 -20.32 -3.42
C ILE A 24 7.37 -21.77 -3.21
N ASP A 25 7.57 -22.25 -2.00
CA ASP A 25 7.02 -23.52 -1.50
C ASP A 25 5.90 -23.21 -0.50
N LEU A 26 4.73 -23.77 -0.72
CA LEU A 26 3.56 -23.58 0.13
C LEU A 26 3.83 -24.06 1.58
N LEU A 27 4.59 -25.13 1.77
CA LEU A 27 4.94 -25.63 3.10
C LEU A 27 5.86 -24.65 3.84
N GLU A 28 6.82 -24.03 3.13
CA GLU A 28 7.63 -22.96 3.70
C GLU A 28 6.77 -21.72 4.03
N THR A 29 5.80 -21.39 3.20
CA THR A 29 4.87 -20.28 3.48
C THR A 29 4.07 -20.55 4.75
N ILE A 30 3.54 -21.77 4.94
CA ILE A 30 2.83 -22.17 6.17
C ILE A 30 3.75 -22.05 7.39
N GLN A 31 4.99 -22.56 7.30
CA GLN A 31 5.96 -22.44 8.37
C GLN A 31 6.26 -20.96 8.73
N LYS A 32 6.43 -20.10 7.73
CA LYS A 32 6.63 -18.66 7.93
C LYS A 32 5.44 -18.01 8.63
N VAL A 33 4.21 -18.42 8.30
CA VAL A 33 3.00 -17.99 9.00
C VAL A 33 3.04 -18.43 10.47
N ASP A 34 3.37 -19.69 10.75
CA ASP A 34 3.48 -20.21 12.12
C ASP A 34 4.56 -19.48 12.94
N GLU A 35 5.63 -19.01 12.29
CA GLU A 35 6.71 -18.21 12.86
C GLU A 35 6.39 -16.71 12.95
N ASN A 36 5.16 -16.29 12.64
CA ASN A 36 4.72 -14.89 12.59
C ASN A 36 5.56 -14.01 11.66
N CYS A 37 5.95 -14.54 10.49
CA CYS A 37 6.67 -13.78 9.48
C CYS A 37 5.82 -12.61 8.98
N ARG A 38 6.34 -11.39 9.08
CA ARG A 38 5.63 -10.18 8.67
C ARG A 38 5.90 -9.80 7.22
N ILE A 39 7.02 -10.25 6.65
CA ILE A 39 7.37 -10.09 5.23
C ILE A 39 8.33 -11.21 4.80
N ASP A 40 8.01 -11.89 3.72
CA ASP A 40 8.94 -12.81 3.07
C ASP A 40 9.95 -12.01 2.22
N LYS A 41 11.06 -11.66 2.86
CA LYS A 41 12.10 -10.83 2.24
C LYS A 41 12.64 -11.43 0.94
N LYS A 42 12.82 -12.75 0.87
CA LYS A 42 13.31 -13.44 -0.33
C LYS A 42 12.38 -13.20 -1.52
N VAL A 43 11.06 -13.34 -1.29
CA VAL A 43 10.07 -13.15 -2.35
C VAL A 43 9.87 -11.66 -2.67
N TRP A 44 9.99 -10.79 -1.66
CA TRP A 44 9.93 -9.34 -1.87
C TRP A 44 11.09 -8.86 -2.75
N ASP A 45 12.32 -9.29 -2.45
CA ASP A 45 13.50 -8.96 -3.25
C ASP A 45 13.35 -9.47 -4.69
N LEU A 46 12.77 -10.66 -4.90
CA LEU A 46 12.46 -11.18 -6.22
C LEU A 46 11.48 -10.28 -6.99
N VAL A 47 10.42 -9.80 -6.35
CA VAL A 47 9.44 -8.86 -6.94
C VAL A 47 10.12 -7.56 -7.39
N ILE A 48 11.03 -7.04 -6.56
CA ILE A 48 11.83 -5.85 -6.85
C ILE A 48 12.74 -6.09 -8.06
N GLU A 49 13.50 -7.18 -8.07
CA GLU A 49 14.42 -7.54 -9.16
C GLU A 49 13.71 -7.68 -10.51
N GLN A 50 12.45 -8.13 -10.51
CA GLN A 50 11.64 -8.25 -11.72
C GLN A 50 11.00 -6.92 -12.15
N GLY A 51 11.12 -5.84 -11.39
CA GLY A 51 10.51 -4.55 -11.67
C GLY A 51 8.97 -4.54 -11.57
N TRP A 52 8.38 -5.51 -10.85
CA TRP A 52 6.92 -5.66 -10.81
C TRP A 52 6.21 -4.52 -10.10
N LEU A 53 6.90 -3.79 -9.22
CA LEU A 53 6.36 -2.59 -8.56
C LEU A 53 6.19 -1.42 -9.54
N ALA A 54 7.01 -1.38 -10.60
CA ALA A 54 7.01 -0.32 -11.61
C ALA A 54 6.15 -0.65 -12.85
N LEU A 55 5.47 -1.81 -12.87
CA LEU A 55 4.84 -2.37 -14.06
C LEU A 55 3.89 -1.38 -14.75
N ASP A 56 2.94 -0.80 -14.02
CA ASP A 56 1.88 0.09 -14.52
C ASP A 56 2.17 1.59 -14.25
N VAL A 57 3.40 1.92 -13.88
CA VAL A 57 3.86 3.30 -13.77
C VAL A 57 4.26 3.81 -15.16
N PRO A 58 3.86 5.03 -15.57
CA PRO A 58 4.29 5.63 -16.83
C PRO A 58 5.82 5.67 -16.98
N GLU A 59 6.31 5.51 -18.21
CA GLU A 59 7.76 5.58 -18.50
C GLU A 59 8.37 6.92 -18.09
N GLU A 60 7.61 8.02 -18.24
CA GLU A 60 8.02 9.38 -17.83
C GLU A 60 8.20 9.52 -16.31
N ASP A 61 7.56 8.65 -15.52
CA ASP A 61 7.67 8.57 -14.05
C ASP A 61 8.64 7.43 -13.61
N GLY A 62 9.39 6.85 -14.54
CA GLY A 62 10.38 5.80 -14.27
C GLY A 62 9.84 4.38 -14.27
N GLY A 63 8.63 4.15 -14.75
CA GLY A 63 7.97 2.86 -14.82
C GLY A 63 8.14 2.14 -16.15
N LEU A 64 7.40 1.03 -16.31
CA LEU A 64 7.42 0.18 -17.50
C LEU A 64 6.28 0.50 -18.48
N GLY A 65 5.33 1.35 -18.12
CA GLY A 65 4.25 1.82 -19.00
C GLY A 65 3.21 0.78 -19.37
N PHE A 66 3.12 -0.35 -18.65
CA PHE A 66 2.08 -1.34 -18.83
C PHE A 66 0.73 -0.86 -18.31
N SER A 67 -0.33 -1.60 -18.54
CA SER A 67 -1.67 -1.24 -18.09
C SER A 67 -2.01 -1.84 -16.72
N ASN A 68 -3.04 -1.29 -16.05
CA ASN A 68 -3.61 -1.88 -14.84
C ASN A 68 -4.13 -3.31 -15.07
N THR A 69 -4.50 -3.68 -16.32
CA THR A 69 -4.89 -5.05 -16.66
C THR A 69 -3.71 -6.00 -16.54
N ASP A 70 -2.53 -5.56 -16.92
CA ASP A 70 -1.31 -6.36 -16.83
C ASP A 70 -0.91 -6.58 -15.37
N THR A 71 -1.03 -5.54 -14.52
CA THR A 71 -0.89 -5.64 -13.06
C THR A 71 -1.93 -6.58 -12.44
N ALA A 72 -3.16 -6.60 -12.94
CA ALA A 72 -4.20 -7.52 -12.46
C ALA A 72 -3.86 -8.99 -12.80
N ILE A 73 -3.30 -9.25 -13.99
CA ILE A 73 -2.84 -10.59 -14.38
C ILE A 73 -1.70 -11.07 -13.47
N LEU A 74 -0.72 -10.21 -13.21
CA LEU A 74 0.36 -10.51 -12.27
C LEU A 74 -0.18 -10.77 -10.86
N SER A 75 -1.17 -9.96 -10.41
CA SER A 75 -1.80 -10.11 -9.11
C SER A 75 -2.56 -11.43 -8.96
N GLU A 76 -3.20 -11.93 -10.05
CA GLU A 76 -3.82 -13.26 -10.07
C GLU A 76 -2.79 -14.36 -9.79
N VAL A 77 -1.63 -14.29 -10.46
CA VAL A 77 -0.55 -15.28 -10.29
C VAL A 77 0.02 -15.20 -8.87
N LEU A 78 0.32 -13.99 -8.37
CA LEU A 78 0.79 -13.79 -6.99
C LEU A 78 -0.22 -14.33 -5.96
N GLY A 79 -1.52 -14.08 -6.21
CA GLY A 79 -2.59 -14.59 -5.34
C GLY A 79 -2.63 -16.11 -5.25
N TYR A 80 -2.29 -16.82 -6.33
CA TYR A 80 -2.22 -18.28 -6.35
C TYR A 80 -1.12 -18.83 -5.43
N TYR A 81 0.04 -18.17 -5.39
CA TYR A 81 1.18 -18.59 -4.57
C TYR A 81 1.15 -18.04 -3.12
N MET A 82 0.26 -17.09 -2.83
CA MET A 82 0.04 -16.51 -1.50
C MET A 82 1.31 -16.05 -0.76
N PRO A 83 2.24 -15.30 -1.40
CA PRO A 83 3.42 -14.83 -0.72
C PRO A 83 3.07 -13.80 0.37
N ILE A 84 3.86 -13.79 1.46
CA ILE A 84 3.71 -12.80 2.53
C ILE A 84 4.49 -11.55 2.14
N ILE A 85 3.92 -10.73 1.26
CA ILE A 85 4.56 -9.51 0.73
C ILE A 85 3.57 -8.35 0.60
N PRO A 86 4.01 -7.09 0.77
CA PRO A 86 3.15 -5.91 0.72
C PRO A 86 2.81 -5.45 -0.71
N ILE A 87 2.73 -6.38 -1.70
CA ILE A 87 2.53 -6.01 -3.10
C ILE A 87 1.22 -5.24 -3.33
N PHE A 88 0.13 -5.63 -2.67
CA PHE A 88 -1.16 -4.95 -2.82
C PHE A 88 -1.15 -3.60 -2.10
N SER A 89 -0.71 -3.54 -0.84
CA SER A 89 -0.72 -2.30 -0.07
C SER A 89 0.27 -1.26 -0.61
N SER A 90 1.49 -1.67 -0.95
CA SER A 90 2.55 -0.77 -1.43
C SER A 90 2.55 -0.63 -2.96
N GLY A 91 2.68 -1.75 -3.67
CA GLY A 91 2.85 -1.79 -5.12
C GLY A 91 1.57 -1.51 -5.93
N VAL A 92 0.39 -1.56 -5.30
CA VAL A 92 -0.87 -1.19 -5.97
C VAL A 92 -1.47 0.06 -5.31
N VAL A 93 -1.98 -0.02 -4.08
CA VAL A 93 -2.80 1.06 -3.52
C VAL A 93 -1.99 2.30 -3.19
N PHE A 94 -0.93 2.18 -2.38
CA PHE A 94 -0.11 3.33 -2.00
C PHE A 94 0.55 4.00 -3.21
N LYS A 95 1.10 3.20 -4.11
CA LYS A 95 1.66 3.69 -5.38
C LYS A 95 0.64 4.51 -6.17
N HIS A 96 -0.61 4.02 -6.33
CA HIS A 96 -1.65 4.77 -7.04
C HIS A 96 -2.07 6.05 -6.32
N ILE A 97 -2.06 6.07 -4.98
CA ILE A 97 -2.23 7.30 -4.22
C ILE A 97 -1.13 8.31 -4.57
N LEU A 98 0.13 7.88 -4.60
CA LEU A 98 1.26 8.75 -5.00
C LEU A 98 1.15 9.22 -6.44
N MET A 99 0.80 8.36 -7.39
CA MET A 99 0.65 8.73 -8.80
C MET A 99 -0.44 9.80 -9.02
N ASN A 100 -1.42 9.90 -8.11
CA ASN A 100 -2.47 10.92 -8.13
C ASN A 100 -2.23 12.06 -7.13
N SER A 101 -1.09 12.09 -6.46
CA SER A 101 -0.73 13.14 -5.51
C SER A 101 -0.17 14.38 -6.21
N LYS A 102 0.15 15.42 -5.43
CA LYS A 102 0.87 16.59 -5.92
C LYS A 102 2.21 16.16 -6.51
N LYS A 103 2.60 16.84 -7.61
CA LYS A 103 3.79 16.47 -8.39
C LYS A 103 5.05 16.34 -7.53
N GLU A 104 5.25 17.26 -6.60
CA GLU A 104 6.43 17.31 -5.73
C GLU A 104 6.52 16.03 -4.87
N LYS A 105 5.41 15.58 -4.29
CA LYS A 105 5.37 14.34 -3.48
C LYS A 105 5.49 13.09 -4.34
N LYS A 106 4.87 13.09 -5.52
CA LYS A 106 5.05 12.00 -6.49
C LYS A 106 6.52 11.87 -6.88
N ASP A 107 7.15 12.96 -7.31
CA ASP A 107 8.55 12.94 -7.78
C ASP A 107 9.53 12.56 -6.66
N GLU A 108 9.21 12.87 -5.40
CA GLU A 108 10.01 12.52 -4.21
C GLU A 108 9.90 11.02 -3.87
N LEU A 109 8.68 10.51 -3.72
CA LEU A 109 8.44 9.22 -3.08
C LEU A 109 8.24 8.05 -4.06
N LEU A 110 7.70 8.31 -5.26
CA LEU A 110 7.41 7.24 -6.20
C LEU A 110 8.64 6.41 -6.59
N PRO A 111 9.83 7.00 -6.82
CA PRO A 111 11.03 6.24 -7.10
C PRO A 111 11.42 5.26 -5.97
N GLU A 112 11.29 5.67 -4.70
CA GLU A 112 11.61 4.83 -3.54
C GLU A 112 10.65 3.64 -3.42
N ILE A 113 9.36 3.84 -3.77
CA ILE A 113 8.34 2.79 -3.71
C ILE A 113 8.52 1.79 -4.87
N ILE A 114 8.74 2.26 -6.09
CA ILE A 114 8.88 1.35 -7.25
C ILE A 114 10.22 0.61 -7.28
N SER A 115 11.25 1.16 -6.63
CA SER A 115 12.51 0.45 -6.39
C SER A 115 12.46 -0.52 -5.21
N GLY A 116 11.40 -0.47 -4.39
CA GLY A 116 11.26 -1.27 -3.17
C GLY A 116 12.20 -0.85 -2.02
N GLU A 117 12.87 0.30 -2.14
CA GLU A 117 13.69 0.89 -1.07
C GLU A 117 12.83 1.25 0.13
N LYS A 118 11.60 1.71 -0.14
CA LYS A 118 10.59 2.03 0.86
C LYS A 118 9.32 1.25 0.62
N ILE A 119 8.60 0.95 1.69
CA ILE A 119 7.32 0.27 1.68
C ILE A 119 6.25 1.26 2.13
N GLY A 120 5.19 1.40 1.32
CA GLY A 120 4.02 2.18 1.67
C GLY A 120 2.82 1.32 2.01
N THR A 121 1.90 1.87 2.78
CA THR A 121 0.58 1.29 3.01
C THR A 121 -0.49 2.36 3.12
N PHE A 122 -1.73 1.96 3.31
CA PHE A 122 -2.86 2.87 3.44
C PHE A 122 -3.72 2.52 4.65
N ALA A 123 -4.32 3.54 5.27
CA ALA A 123 -5.13 3.42 6.47
C ALA A 123 -6.44 4.19 6.30
N VAL A 124 -7.54 3.46 6.13
CA VAL A 124 -8.85 4.01 5.75
C VAL A 124 -9.91 3.70 6.80
N TYR A 125 -10.05 2.44 7.20
CA TYR A 125 -11.12 1.97 8.07
C TYR A 125 -10.85 2.27 9.55
N GLU A 126 -11.93 2.54 10.33
CA GLU A 126 -11.87 2.84 11.77
C GLU A 126 -12.71 1.89 12.61
N SER A 127 -13.60 1.15 11.98
CA SER A 127 -14.50 0.22 12.64
C SER A 127 -14.76 -0.99 11.75
N ASP A 128 -15.46 -1.98 12.30
CA ASP A 128 -15.90 -3.16 11.56
C ASP A 128 -17.02 -2.86 10.54
N LYS A 129 -17.44 -1.60 10.44
CA LYS A 129 -18.37 -1.12 9.41
C LYS A 129 -17.58 -0.71 8.18
N TYR A 130 -17.97 -1.24 7.03
CA TYR A 130 -17.31 -0.96 5.74
C TYR A 130 -17.70 0.39 5.12
N GLU A 131 -18.65 1.11 5.72
CA GLU A 131 -19.06 2.43 5.22
C GLU A 131 -18.07 3.50 5.68
N ILE A 132 -17.53 4.23 4.71
CA ILE A 132 -16.70 5.41 4.94
C ILE A 132 -17.56 6.61 4.56
N ASN A 133 -17.99 7.36 5.57
CA ASN A 133 -18.76 8.58 5.40
C ASN A 133 -18.47 9.54 6.57
N GLN A 134 -19.11 10.70 6.55
CA GLN A 134 -18.89 11.74 7.57
C GLN A 134 -19.20 11.28 9.02
N ASP A 135 -20.11 10.32 9.19
CA ASP A 135 -20.55 9.85 10.49
C ASP A 135 -19.65 8.69 11.02
N THR A 136 -18.94 8.01 10.13
CA THR A 136 -18.12 6.84 10.47
C THR A 136 -16.62 7.15 10.54
N LEU A 137 -16.17 8.26 9.94
CA LEU A 137 -14.77 8.69 9.95
C LEU A 137 -14.53 9.68 11.08
N ASN A 138 -13.75 9.28 12.10
CA ASN A 138 -13.42 10.09 13.27
C ASN A 138 -11.97 10.61 13.26
N THR A 139 -11.07 9.97 12.49
CA THR A 139 -9.72 10.50 12.26
C THR A 139 -9.83 11.88 11.63
N HIS A 140 -9.28 12.88 12.30
CA HIS A 140 -9.42 14.28 11.91
C HIS A 140 -8.08 14.94 11.70
N LEU A 141 -8.07 15.85 10.72
CA LEU A 141 -6.95 16.71 10.36
C LEU A 141 -7.32 18.15 10.69
N THR A 142 -6.53 18.80 11.51
CA THR A 142 -6.74 20.20 11.89
C THR A 142 -5.64 21.07 11.30
N THR A 143 -6.01 22.16 10.64
CA THR A 143 -5.05 23.15 10.11
C THR A 143 -4.39 23.94 11.26
N THR A 144 -3.08 24.18 11.13
CA THR A 144 -2.27 25.03 12.01
C THR A 144 -1.52 26.09 11.17
N ASP A 145 -0.83 27.00 11.84
CA ASP A 145 -0.04 28.05 11.15
C ASP A 145 1.11 27.46 10.29
N SER A 146 1.60 26.24 10.62
CA SER A 146 2.77 25.61 9.97
C SER A 146 2.47 24.35 9.18
N GLY A 147 1.22 23.87 9.20
CA GLY A 147 0.83 22.61 8.56
C GLY A 147 -0.44 22.04 9.16
N TYR A 148 -0.37 20.80 9.66
CA TYR A 148 -1.54 20.11 10.20
C TYR A 148 -1.22 19.33 11.47
N ILE A 149 -2.27 19.02 12.23
CA ILE A 149 -2.26 18.05 13.33
C ILE A 149 -3.26 16.95 12.97
N LEU A 150 -2.81 15.69 13.02
CA LEU A 150 -3.61 14.51 12.75
C LEU A 150 -3.81 13.69 14.01
N SER A 151 -5.07 13.36 14.34
CA SER A 151 -5.41 12.49 15.46
C SER A 151 -6.52 11.52 15.09
N GLY A 152 -6.44 10.28 15.60
CA GLY A 152 -7.44 9.25 15.38
C GLY A 152 -6.86 7.84 15.36
N ASN A 153 -7.73 6.87 15.05
CA ASN A 153 -7.35 5.46 15.02
C ASN A 153 -7.77 4.83 13.70
N LYS A 154 -6.95 3.91 13.19
CA LYS A 154 -7.26 3.12 12.02
C LYS A 154 -7.14 1.63 12.31
N LYS A 155 -7.97 0.84 11.65
CA LYS A 155 -7.99 -0.61 11.71
C LYS A 155 -7.69 -1.22 10.35
N TYR A 156 -7.30 -2.49 10.36
CA TYR A 156 -7.06 -3.26 9.14
C TYR A 156 -6.00 -2.65 8.22
N VAL A 157 -4.95 -2.08 8.81
CA VAL A 157 -3.82 -1.52 8.07
C VAL A 157 -2.91 -2.67 7.65
N MET A 158 -2.95 -3.03 6.36
CA MET A 158 -2.15 -4.13 5.83
C MET A 158 -0.66 -3.80 5.87
N PHE A 159 0.15 -4.71 6.43
CA PHE A 159 1.61 -4.53 6.50
C PHE A 159 2.05 -3.22 7.17
N GLY A 160 1.24 -2.68 8.09
CA GLY A 160 1.53 -1.41 8.77
C GLY A 160 2.85 -1.42 9.53
N ASP A 161 3.19 -2.54 10.14
CA ASP A 161 4.38 -2.75 10.98
C ASP A 161 5.70 -2.89 10.19
N VAL A 162 5.63 -3.12 8.89
CA VAL A 162 6.80 -3.18 7.99
C VAL A 162 6.84 -2.03 6.99
N SER A 163 5.87 -1.12 7.04
CA SER A 163 5.78 0.03 6.13
C SER A 163 6.56 1.24 6.67
N ASP A 164 7.22 1.97 5.79
CA ASP A 164 7.87 3.24 6.08
C ASP A 164 6.88 4.41 6.06
N TYR A 165 5.92 4.35 5.12
CA TYR A 165 4.94 5.39 4.89
C TYR A 165 3.50 4.87 4.94
N ILE A 166 2.61 5.66 5.50
CA ILE A 166 1.18 5.34 5.62
C ILE A 166 0.37 6.49 5.02
N ALA A 167 -0.43 6.21 3.99
CA ALA A 167 -1.42 7.15 3.48
C ALA A 167 -2.69 7.04 4.33
N VAL A 168 -2.94 8.01 5.18
CA VAL A 168 -4.07 8.02 6.13
C VAL A 168 -5.21 8.85 5.59
N LEU A 169 -6.41 8.26 5.51
CA LEU A 169 -7.64 8.99 5.21
C LEU A 169 -8.13 9.71 6.46
N ALA A 170 -8.23 11.03 6.40
CA ALA A 170 -8.70 11.88 7.50
C ALA A 170 -9.81 12.83 7.05
N LYS A 171 -10.69 13.17 7.97
CA LYS A 171 -11.70 14.22 7.81
C LYS A 171 -11.06 15.58 8.07
N HIS A 172 -11.37 16.54 7.21
CA HIS A 172 -10.98 17.94 7.32
C HIS A 172 -12.22 18.83 7.19
N GLU A 173 -12.13 20.11 7.51
CA GLU A 173 -13.27 21.06 7.46
C GLU A 173 -13.86 21.22 6.05
N ASP A 174 -13.05 21.05 5.01
CA ASP A 174 -13.42 21.19 3.59
C ASP A 174 -13.62 19.85 2.87
N GLY A 175 -13.61 18.70 3.57
CA GLY A 175 -13.81 17.38 2.98
C GLY A 175 -12.96 16.29 3.58
N TYR A 176 -12.41 15.42 2.73
CA TYR A 176 -11.52 14.35 3.15
C TYR A 176 -10.15 14.52 2.51
N LYS A 177 -9.11 14.12 3.20
CA LYS A 177 -7.74 14.16 2.68
C LYS A 177 -7.02 12.85 2.95
N PHE A 178 -6.27 12.38 1.96
CA PHE A 178 -5.20 11.44 2.23
C PHE A 178 -3.97 12.22 2.63
N VAL A 179 -3.44 11.93 3.80
CA VAL A 179 -2.22 12.54 4.33
C VAL A 179 -1.12 11.50 4.51
N LEU A 180 0.11 11.90 4.24
CA LEU A 180 1.30 11.07 4.43
C LEU A 180 1.72 11.11 5.89
N VAL A 181 1.89 9.93 6.47
CA VAL A 181 2.41 9.74 7.83
C VAL A 181 3.63 8.83 7.77
N SER A 182 4.71 9.21 8.44
CA SER A 182 5.86 8.33 8.67
C SER A 182 5.54 7.36 9.79
N SER A 183 5.85 6.08 9.61
CA SER A 183 5.61 5.04 10.62
C SER A 183 6.51 5.15 11.85
N ASP A 184 7.67 5.82 11.72
CA ASP A 184 8.66 6.07 12.79
C ASP A 184 8.37 7.33 13.60
N SER A 185 7.25 8.02 13.35
CA SER A 185 6.85 9.14 14.19
C SER A 185 6.56 8.72 15.63
N ASP A 186 7.11 9.43 16.61
CA ASP A 186 6.88 9.17 18.04
C ASP A 186 5.39 9.27 18.46
N GLN A 187 4.55 9.93 17.65
CA GLN A 187 3.13 10.09 17.86
C GLN A 187 2.28 9.01 17.19
N VAL A 188 2.92 8.01 16.57
CA VAL A 188 2.27 6.89 15.87
C VAL A 188 2.53 5.60 16.61
N THR A 189 1.46 4.91 16.98
CA THR A 189 1.56 3.57 17.58
C THR A 189 0.95 2.55 16.62
N ILE A 190 1.73 1.54 16.25
CA ILE A 190 1.30 0.45 15.38
C ILE A 190 1.22 -0.83 16.20
N THR A 191 0.04 -1.44 16.23
CA THR A 191 -0.19 -2.68 16.99
C THR A 191 -0.63 -3.79 16.04
N GLU A 192 0.06 -4.92 16.09
CA GLU A 192 -0.30 -6.10 15.31
C GLU A 192 -1.69 -6.62 15.71
N THR A 193 -2.46 -7.07 14.71
CA THR A 193 -3.76 -7.69 14.94
C THR A 193 -3.84 -9.06 14.28
N THR A 194 -4.65 -9.94 14.86
CA THR A 194 -4.88 -11.27 14.28
C THR A 194 -5.85 -11.17 13.12
N SER A 195 -5.47 -11.74 11.98
CA SER A 195 -6.31 -11.88 10.79
C SER A 195 -6.58 -13.35 10.48
N LEU A 196 -7.70 -13.65 9.82
CA LEU A 196 -7.99 -14.98 9.32
C LEU A 196 -6.98 -15.37 8.23
N ASP A 197 -6.67 -14.44 7.32
CA ASP A 197 -5.59 -14.59 6.35
C ASP A 197 -4.28 -14.05 6.94
N GLN A 198 -3.48 -14.96 7.49
CA GLN A 198 -2.20 -14.61 8.11
C GLN A 198 -1.09 -14.33 7.08
N THR A 199 -1.33 -14.60 5.78
CA THR A 199 -0.41 -14.17 4.71
C THR A 199 -0.56 -12.68 4.39
N ARG A 200 -1.54 -12.02 5.03
CA ARG A 200 -1.80 -10.57 4.94
C ARG A 200 -1.77 -9.97 6.34
N PRO A 201 -0.57 -9.75 6.91
CA PRO A 201 -0.41 -9.11 8.22
C PRO A 201 -1.22 -7.83 8.33
N MET A 202 -2.00 -7.70 9.40
CA MET A 202 -2.84 -6.54 9.68
C MET A 202 -2.38 -5.85 10.96
N CYS A 203 -2.60 -4.54 11.03
CA CYS A 203 -2.30 -3.72 12.19
C CYS A 203 -3.45 -2.77 12.50
N GLU A 204 -3.49 -2.31 13.74
CA GLU A 204 -4.19 -1.10 14.15
C GLU A 204 -3.18 0.05 14.26
N LEU A 205 -3.62 1.25 13.92
CA LEU A 205 -2.83 2.46 13.93
C LEU A 205 -3.51 3.46 14.88
N GLU A 206 -2.77 3.94 15.88
CA GLU A 206 -3.18 5.04 16.74
C GLU A 206 -2.28 6.25 16.48
N MET A 207 -2.90 7.40 16.27
CA MET A 207 -2.25 8.69 15.98
C MET A 207 -2.68 9.71 17.01
N SER A 208 -1.71 10.21 17.78
CA SER A 208 -1.93 11.14 18.90
C SER A 208 -1.25 12.47 18.62
N ASP A 209 -1.97 13.41 18.03
CA ASP A 209 -1.50 14.75 17.67
C ASP A 209 -0.24 14.76 16.80
N VAL A 210 -0.25 13.91 15.75
CA VAL A 210 0.85 13.83 14.79
C VAL A 210 0.99 15.16 14.06
N VAL A 211 2.14 15.80 14.21
CA VAL A 211 2.46 17.07 13.53
C VAL A 211 2.90 16.76 12.09
N LEU A 212 2.21 17.36 11.13
CA LEU A 212 2.45 17.19 9.72
C LEU A 212 2.75 18.53 9.06
N ASP A 213 3.70 18.54 8.13
CA ASP A 213 4.00 19.70 7.31
C ASP A 213 2.87 20.04 6.33
N SER A 214 2.85 21.24 5.79
CA SER A 214 1.82 21.71 4.85
C SER A 214 1.78 20.92 3.53
N ASP A 215 2.83 20.21 3.17
CA ASP A 215 2.96 19.37 1.98
C ASP A 215 2.61 17.88 2.22
N ALA A 216 2.23 17.52 3.45
CA ALA A 216 1.83 16.15 3.81
C ALA A 216 0.52 15.68 3.13
N VAL A 217 -0.28 16.60 2.59
CA VAL A 217 -1.52 16.25 1.88
C VAL A 217 -1.20 15.67 0.51
N LEU A 218 -1.52 14.39 0.33
CA LEU A 218 -1.34 13.66 -0.92
C LEU A 218 -2.49 13.93 -1.90
N ILE A 219 -3.73 13.72 -1.44
CA ILE A 219 -4.95 13.87 -2.25
C ILE A 219 -6.02 14.57 -1.42
N GLU A 220 -6.73 15.50 -2.05
CA GLU A 220 -7.93 16.14 -1.51
C GLU A 220 -9.18 15.55 -2.19
N LEU A 221 -10.17 15.17 -1.39
CA LEU A 221 -11.41 14.59 -1.84
C LEU A 221 -12.58 15.48 -1.38
N ASP A 222 -13.43 15.89 -2.32
CA ASP A 222 -14.61 16.67 -2.00
C ASP A 222 -15.57 15.86 -1.10
N ALA A 223 -16.20 16.54 -0.15
CA ALA A 223 -17.30 15.98 0.62
C ALA A 223 -18.56 15.99 -0.29
N GLY A 224 -18.68 15.01 -1.21
CA GLY A 224 -19.80 14.87 -2.13
C GLY A 224 -21.18 14.67 -1.49
#